data_3ead53f48e4ed4c8db446988d7fb3baa
#
_entry.id   3ead53f48e4ed4c8db446988d7fb3baa
#
_cell.length_a   1.000
_cell.length_b   1.000
_cell.length_c   1.000
_cell.angle_alpha   90.00
_cell.angle_beta   90.00
_cell.angle_gamma   90.00
#
_symmetry.space_group_name_H-M   'P 1'
#
loop_
_entity.id
_entity.type
_entity.pdbx_description
1 polymer ?
#
loop_
_entity_poly.entity_id
_entity_poly.type
_entity_poly.pdbx_seq_one_letter_code
_entity_poly.pdbx_strand_id
1 'polypeptide(L)'
;FSEFSSSYTKKDSSLSFSFGGRYVDPNFRSSASQTRRINFNDNSPSIYSTYSNDESKRPISVFDIISDPTIYNQDLSTNLMGFNPIYSNSLPFGDATPNRLGVFAKFNLISKNKFLELSFNSSYFEEVIGQGSLLKRNFVLFSGNTKFNFHEILGLNKKLSVSVSMVDETTKRSSSNAENVNLNSKQLNLSSFIETLDDLFIQLGYKSFNSKGNEYLTTRSAYGVIQGFAPIIYNQNDDMYIAGLKYKFRPNVYLNLQYNLWGTTFKDSTPNFKYQRLLF
;
A
#
# COMPACT_ATOMS: atom_id res chain seq x y z
N PHE A 1 -11.66 -17.63 3.17
CA PHE A 1 -10.39 -17.46 2.44
C PHE A 1 -10.00 -18.75 1.74
N SER A 2 -9.77 -18.69 0.46
CA SER A 2 -9.19 -19.79 -0.31
C SER A 2 -8.18 -19.24 -1.30
N GLU A 3 -7.07 -19.93 -1.44
CA GLU A 3 -6.01 -19.60 -2.38
C GLU A 3 -5.51 -20.87 -3.04
N PHE A 4 -5.34 -20.80 -4.34
CA PHE A 4 -4.64 -21.80 -5.14
C PHE A 4 -3.43 -21.13 -5.78
N SER A 5 -2.27 -21.70 -5.60
CA SER A 5 -1.05 -21.20 -6.25
C SER A 5 -0.18 -22.33 -6.75
N SER A 6 0.51 -22.07 -7.84
CA SER A 6 1.56 -22.93 -8.38
C SER A 6 2.86 -22.14 -8.41
N SER A 7 3.95 -22.79 -8.04
CA SER A 7 5.25 -22.12 -8.02
C SER A 7 6.32 -23.02 -8.65
N TYR A 8 7.23 -22.38 -9.34
CA TYR A 8 8.45 -22.98 -9.84
C TYR A 8 9.64 -22.25 -9.23
N THR A 9 10.55 -22.99 -8.63
CA THR A 9 11.81 -22.44 -8.13
C THR A 9 12.95 -23.30 -8.63
N LYS A 10 13.93 -22.65 -9.25
CA LYS A 10 15.15 -23.32 -9.70
C LYS A 10 15.98 -23.79 -8.51
N LYS A 11 16.71 -24.92 -8.65
CA LYS A 11 17.48 -25.54 -7.54
C LYS A 11 18.44 -24.59 -6.82
N ASP A 12 19.02 -23.63 -7.52
CA ASP A 12 19.92 -22.61 -6.94
C ASP A 12 19.19 -21.38 -6.39
N SER A 13 17.85 -21.42 -6.35
CA SER A 13 16.97 -20.31 -5.94
C SER A 13 17.20 -19.00 -6.70
N SER A 14 17.93 -19.03 -7.82
CA SER A 14 18.22 -17.85 -8.63
C SER A 14 17.02 -17.35 -9.41
N LEU A 15 16.03 -18.21 -9.65
CA LEU A 15 14.80 -17.89 -10.36
C LEU A 15 13.62 -18.53 -9.65
N SER A 16 12.62 -17.73 -9.32
CA SER A 16 11.33 -18.24 -8.87
C SER A 16 10.19 -17.50 -9.58
N PHE A 17 9.19 -18.28 -9.93
CA PHE A 17 7.95 -17.79 -10.51
C PHE A 17 6.78 -18.45 -9.78
N SER A 18 5.79 -17.66 -9.40
CA SER A 18 4.55 -18.17 -8.85
C SER A 18 3.36 -17.44 -9.46
N PHE A 19 2.30 -18.18 -9.63
CA PHE A 19 1.04 -17.63 -10.13
C PHE A 19 -0.10 -18.33 -9.41
N GLY A 20 -1.19 -17.61 -9.16
CA GLY A 20 -2.31 -18.19 -8.43
C GLY A 20 -3.59 -17.39 -8.55
N GLY A 21 -4.65 -17.98 -8.02
CA GLY A 21 -5.94 -17.34 -7.81
C GLY A 21 -6.28 -17.27 -6.33
N ARG A 22 -7.01 -16.23 -5.95
CA ARG A 22 -7.41 -15.99 -4.57
C ARG A 22 -8.87 -15.58 -4.50
N TYR A 23 -9.57 -16.13 -3.50
CA TYR A 23 -10.88 -15.72 -3.09
C TYR A 23 -10.89 -15.41 -1.59
N VAL A 24 -11.31 -14.22 -1.23
CA VAL A 24 -11.49 -13.81 0.15
C VAL A 24 -12.93 -13.37 0.35
N ASP A 25 -13.64 -14.12 1.18
CA ASP A 25 -15.04 -13.88 1.46
C ASP A 25 -15.26 -12.44 1.98
N PRO A 26 -16.36 -11.77 1.60
CA PRO A 26 -16.70 -10.45 2.12
C PRO A 26 -16.74 -10.36 3.64
N ASN A 27 -17.13 -11.42 4.32
CA ASN A 27 -17.22 -11.49 5.77
C ASN A 27 -15.95 -12.02 6.45
N PHE A 28 -14.90 -12.31 5.67
CA PHE A 28 -13.63 -12.78 6.23
C PHE A 28 -13.03 -11.76 7.19
N ARG A 29 -12.58 -12.23 8.34
CA ARG A 29 -11.90 -11.42 9.35
C ARG A 29 -10.59 -12.08 9.74
N SER A 30 -9.53 -11.28 9.71
CA SER A 30 -8.22 -11.69 10.19
C SER A 30 -7.71 -10.64 11.18
N SER A 31 -7.74 -10.98 12.44
CA SER A 31 -7.27 -10.07 13.51
C SER A 31 -5.81 -9.65 13.31
N ALA A 32 -4.96 -10.54 12.83
CA ALA A 32 -3.54 -10.27 12.63
C ALA A 32 -3.26 -9.31 11.49
N SER A 33 -4.00 -9.35 10.39
CA SER A 33 -3.79 -8.49 9.22
C SER A 33 -4.63 -7.21 9.24
N GLN A 34 -5.72 -7.23 9.99
CA GLN A 34 -6.63 -6.09 10.15
C GLN A 34 -6.36 -5.32 11.44
N THR A 35 -5.29 -5.65 12.16
CA THR A 35 -4.82 -4.84 13.27
C THR A 35 -4.46 -3.43 12.77
N ARG A 36 -4.77 -2.46 13.59
CA ARG A 36 -4.57 -1.06 13.29
C ARG A 36 -3.12 -0.78 12.91
N ARG A 37 -2.90 -0.32 11.69
CA ARG A 37 -1.64 0.29 11.30
C ARG A 37 -1.74 1.78 11.62
N ILE A 38 -0.82 2.28 12.43
CA ILE A 38 -0.69 3.71 12.66
C ILE A 38 -0.27 4.33 11.32
N ASN A 39 -1.17 5.08 10.71
CA ASN A 39 -0.84 5.88 9.54
C ASN A 39 -0.26 7.20 10.04
N PHE A 40 1.05 7.30 10.10
CA PHE A 40 1.74 8.52 10.54
C PHE A 40 1.53 9.72 9.60
N ASN A 41 0.94 9.49 8.44
CA ASN A 41 0.67 10.53 7.45
C ASN A 41 -0.69 11.18 7.64
N ASP A 42 -1.53 10.60 8.47
CA ASP A 42 -2.86 11.11 8.74
C ASP A 42 -2.82 11.96 10.02
N ASN A 43 -2.52 13.24 9.84
CA ASN A 43 -2.48 14.22 10.92
C ASN A 43 -3.87 14.73 11.31
N SER A 44 -4.94 14.17 10.76
CA SER A 44 -6.27 14.64 11.10
C SER A 44 -6.66 14.14 12.49
N PRO A 45 -7.15 15.02 13.37
CA PRO A 45 -7.71 14.63 14.67
C PRO A 45 -8.91 13.69 14.53
N SER A 46 -9.45 13.52 13.33
CA SER A 46 -10.50 12.56 12.99
C SER A 46 -10.06 11.10 13.11
N ILE A 47 -8.76 10.79 13.17
CA ILE A 47 -8.28 9.43 13.40
C ILE A 47 -8.85 8.84 14.68
N TYR A 48 -8.89 9.62 15.74
CA TYR A 48 -9.43 9.16 17.02
C TYR A 48 -10.95 8.99 16.99
N SER A 49 -11.65 9.88 16.30
CA SER A 49 -13.11 9.75 16.15
C SER A 49 -13.48 8.59 15.22
N THR A 50 -12.76 8.42 14.12
CA THR A 50 -12.92 7.28 13.23
C THR A 50 -12.55 5.98 13.92
N TYR A 51 -11.53 6.01 14.77
CA TYR A 51 -11.10 4.87 15.57
C TYR A 51 -12.15 4.46 16.60
N SER A 52 -12.65 5.38 17.38
CA SER A 52 -13.70 5.10 18.35
C SER A 52 -14.96 4.56 17.67
N ASN A 53 -15.29 5.09 16.51
CA ASN A 53 -16.43 4.61 15.72
C ASN A 53 -16.20 3.22 15.17
N ASP A 54 -14.97 2.90 14.77
CA ASP A 54 -14.62 1.59 14.26
C ASP A 54 -14.57 0.53 15.36
N GLU A 55 -14.27 0.91 16.59
CA GLU A 55 -14.26 0.01 17.74
C GLU A 55 -15.62 -0.11 18.42
N SER A 56 -16.41 0.95 18.40
CA SER A 56 -17.73 1.00 19.05
C SER A 56 -18.88 0.70 18.09
N LYS A 57 -18.62 -0.02 17.01
CA LYS A 57 -19.66 -0.36 16.04
C LYS A 57 -20.83 -1.07 16.70
N ARG A 58 -22.00 -0.49 16.57
CA ARG A 58 -23.22 -1.21 16.85
C ARG A 58 -23.43 -2.30 15.79
N PRO A 59 -23.93 -3.46 16.15
CA PRO A 59 -24.34 -4.45 15.16
C PRO A 59 -25.44 -3.86 14.27
N ILE A 60 -25.45 -4.27 12.99
CA ILE A 60 -26.53 -3.92 12.06
C ILE A 60 -27.85 -4.39 12.66
N SER A 61 -28.81 -3.50 12.75
CA SER A 61 -30.15 -3.82 13.20
C SER A 61 -31.02 -4.27 12.03
N VAL A 62 -32.12 -4.97 12.34
CA VAL A 62 -33.12 -5.33 11.34
C VAL A 62 -33.72 -4.10 10.65
N PHE A 63 -33.84 -2.98 11.37
CA PHE A 63 -34.31 -1.71 10.81
C PHE A 63 -33.32 -1.15 9.78
N ASP A 64 -32.03 -1.29 9.99
CA ASP A 64 -31.02 -0.85 9.03
C ASP A 64 -31.15 -1.64 7.71
N ILE A 65 -31.34 -2.97 7.81
CA ILE A 65 -31.52 -3.85 6.65
C ILE A 65 -32.79 -3.52 5.89
N ILE A 66 -33.89 -3.22 6.58
CA ILE A 66 -35.19 -2.89 5.97
C ILE A 66 -35.14 -1.52 5.28
N SER A 67 -34.44 -0.55 5.88
CA SER A 67 -34.38 0.81 5.36
C SER A 67 -33.45 0.97 4.15
N ASP A 68 -32.43 0.13 4.04
CA ASP A 68 -31.46 0.20 2.94
C ASP A 68 -31.00 -1.20 2.53
N PRO A 69 -31.43 -1.71 1.37
CA PRO A 69 -31.04 -3.05 0.89
C PRO A 69 -29.53 -3.17 0.61
N THR A 70 -28.80 -2.06 0.52
CA THR A 70 -27.35 -2.05 0.32
C THR A 70 -26.57 -2.02 1.63
N ILE A 71 -27.23 -1.97 2.78
CA ILE A 71 -26.59 -1.80 4.10
C ILE A 71 -25.59 -2.91 4.40
N TYR A 72 -25.85 -4.10 3.93
CA TYR A 72 -24.95 -5.23 4.09
C TYR A 72 -23.59 -4.97 3.43
N ASN A 73 -23.60 -4.38 2.25
CA ASN A 73 -22.37 -3.99 1.56
C ASN A 73 -21.68 -2.83 2.25
N GLN A 74 -22.44 -1.93 2.84
CA GLN A 74 -21.91 -0.81 3.61
C GLN A 74 -21.23 -1.30 4.89
N ASP A 75 -21.76 -2.35 5.53
CA ASP A 75 -21.19 -2.92 6.74
C ASP A 75 -19.77 -3.43 6.54
N LEU A 76 -19.44 -3.94 5.35
CA LEU A 76 -18.07 -4.34 5.04
C LEU A 76 -17.08 -3.20 5.21
N SER A 77 -17.41 -2.02 4.68
CA SER A 77 -16.54 -0.84 4.82
C SER A 77 -16.49 -0.31 6.24
N THR A 78 -17.52 -0.57 7.05
CA THR A 78 -17.58 -0.15 8.45
C THR A 78 -16.82 -1.08 9.38
N ASN A 79 -16.79 -2.36 9.08
CA ASN A 79 -16.13 -3.37 9.89
C ASN A 79 -14.64 -3.51 9.60
N LEU A 80 -14.18 -2.93 8.51
CA LEU A 80 -12.76 -2.85 8.19
C LEU A 80 -12.15 -1.64 8.87
N MET A 81 -10.89 -1.76 9.26
CA MET A 81 -10.12 -0.62 9.68
C MET A 81 -10.11 0.44 8.59
N GLY A 82 -10.21 1.70 8.98
CA GLY A 82 -10.03 2.81 8.06
C GLY A 82 -8.67 2.73 7.35
N PHE A 83 -8.67 2.86 6.05
CA PHE A 83 -7.46 2.95 5.24
C PHE A 83 -7.59 4.10 4.24
N ASN A 84 -6.47 4.63 3.82
CA ASN A 84 -6.46 5.62 2.77
C ASN A 84 -6.26 4.92 1.41
N PRO A 85 -7.24 4.96 0.50
CA PRO A 85 -7.20 4.21 -0.75
C PRO A 85 -6.08 4.65 -1.70
N ILE A 86 -5.52 5.85 -1.54
CA ILE A 86 -4.43 6.32 -2.39
C ILE A 86 -3.15 5.52 -2.18
N TYR A 87 -2.89 5.00 -0.97
CA TYR A 87 -1.66 4.28 -0.67
C TYR A 87 -1.76 2.78 -0.92
N SER A 88 -2.94 2.20 -0.78
CA SER A 88 -3.22 0.80 -1.13
C SER A 88 -4.73 0.57 -1.13
N ASN A 89 -5.32 0.39 -2.29
CA ASN A 89 -6.75 0.12 -2.45
C ASN A 89 -7.02 -1.34 -2.85
N SER A 90 -6.10 -1.94 -3.59
CA SER A 90 -6.22 -3.34 -4.01
C SER A 90 -6.21 -4.29 -2.81
N LEU A 91 -5.17 -4.18 -1.99
CA LEU A 91 -4.94 -5.06 -0.86
C LEU A 91 -4.55 -4.26 0.41
N PRO A 92 -5.45 -3.41 0.96
CA PRO A 92 -5.14 -2.55 2.10
C PRO A 92 -4.74 -3.32 3.37
N PHE A 93 -5.20 -4.57 3.50
CA PHE A 93 -4.88 -5.47 4.61
C PHE A 93 -3.98 -6.64 4.17
N GLY A 94 -3.27 -6.49 3.07
CA GLY A 94 -2.46 -7.56 2.50
C GLY A 94 -3.32 -8.68 1.91
N ASP A 95 -2.78 -9.89 1.92
CA ASP A 95 -3.41 -11.07 1.32
C ASP A 95 -4.76 -11.44 1.94
N ALA A 96 -5.02 -11.01 3.17
CA ALA A 96 -6.26 -11.22 3.90
C ALA A 96 -7.30 -10.11 3.69
N THR A 97 -7.13 -9.25 2.68
CA THR A 97 -8.12 -8.23 2.36
C THR A 97 -9.44 -8.88 1.95
N PRO A 98 -10.54 -8.68 2.72
CA PRO A 98 -11.81 -9.29 2.40
C PRO A 98 -12.43 -8.71 1.13
N ASN A 99 -13.46 -9.42 0.61
CA ASN A 99 -14.19 -9.00 -0.58
C ASN A 99 -13.30 -8.89 -1.83
N ARG A 100 -12.40 -9.88 -2.01
CA ARG A 100 -11.49 -9.93 -3.16
C ARG A 100 -11.55 -11.29 -3.85
N LEU A 101 -11.70 -11.26 -5.16
CA LEU A 101 -11.58 -12.41 -6.05
C LEU A 101 -10.65 -12.03 -7.19
N GLY A 102 -9.65 -12.84 -7.49
CA GLY A 102 -8.78 -12.54 -8.62
C GLY A 102 -7.56 -13.42 -8.72
N VAL A 103 -6.60 -12.94 -9.46
CA VAL A 103 -5.36 -13.65 -9.80
C VAL A 103 -4.13 -12.81 -9.49
N PHE A 104 -3.01 -13.49 -9.25
CA PHE A 104 -1.73 -12.83 -9.02
C PHE A 104 -0.59 -13.63 -9.65
N ALA A 105 0.48 -12.94 -9.98
CA ALA A 105 1.73 -13.49 -10.42
C ALA A 105 2.89 -12.81 -9.72
N LYS A 106 3.90 -13.60 -9.34
CA LYS A 106 5.13 -13.11 -8.70
C LYS A 106 6.32 -13.70 -9.43
N PHE A 107 7.32 -12.89 -9.68
CA PHE A 107 8.56 -13.30 -10.33
C PHE A 107 9.74 -12.76 -9.54
N ASN A 108 10.74 -13.59 -9.25
CA ASN A 108 11.98 -13.18 -8.61
C ASN A 108 13.16 -13.77 -9.38
N LEU A 109 14.17 -12.94 -9.56
CA LEU A 109 15.43 -13.31 -10.21
C LEU A 109 16.58 -12.77 -9.38
N ILE A 110 17.54 -13.62 -9.08
CA ILE A 110 18.82 -13.26 -8.48
C ILE A 110 19.91 -13.77 -9.41
N SER A 111 20.74 -12.88 -9.92
CA SER A 111 21.84 -13.28 -10.82
C SER A 111 22.87 -14.12 -10.05
N LYS A 112 23.59 -15.01 -10.75
CA LYS A 112 24.58 -15.90 -10.15
C LYS A 112 25.63 -15.14 -9.33
N ASN A 113 26.04 -14.00 -9.80
CA ASN A 113 27.02 -13.12 -9.12
C ASN A 113 26.38 -12.15 -8.14
N LYS A 114 25.09 -12.33 -7.80
CA LYS A 114 24.31 -11.44 -6.92
C LYS A 114 24.35 -9.94 -7.32
N PHE A 115 24.80 -9.66 -8.52
CA PHE A 115 24.84 -8.30 -9.06
C PHE A 115 23.45 -7.70 -9.21
N LEU A 116 22.51 -8.51 -9.72
CA LEU A 116 21.15 -8.11 -10.00
C LEU A 116 20.18 -8.96 -9.18
N GLU A 117 19.36 -8.27 -8.43
CA GLU A 117 18.17 -8.81 -7.78
C GLU A 117 16.95 -8.13 -8.38
N LEU A 118 16.04 -8.90 -8.96
CA LEU A 118 14.79 -8.40 -9.56
C LEU A 118 13.61 -9.09 -8.91
N SER A 119 12.61 -8.34 -8.51
CA SER A 119 11.31 -8.86 -8.11
C SER A 119 10.20 -8.10 -8.82
N PHE A 120 9.21 -8.82 -9.27
CA PHE A 120 8.04 -8.28 -9.95
C PHE A 120 6.78 -8.98 -9.45
N ASN A 121 5.74 -8.19 -9.13
CA ASN A 121 4.43 -8.69 -8.76
C ASN A 121 3.38 -8.01 -9.61
N SER A 122 2.40 -8.78 -10.04
CA SER A 122 1.22 -8.29 -10.75
C SER A 122 -0.02 -8.96 -10.17
N SER A 123 -1.09 -8.21 -10.00
CA SER A 123 -2.36 -8.79 -9.61
C SER A 123 -3.54 -8.05 -10.24
N TYR A 124 -4.58 -8.81 -10.45
CA TYR A 124 -5.90 -8.32 -10.84
C TYR A 124 -6.92 -8.90 -9.87
N PHE A 125 -7.62 -8.04 -9.17
CA PHE A 125 -8.69 -8.40 -8.26
C PHE A 125 -9.98 -7.67 -8.61
N GLU A 126 -11.11 -8.29 -8.28
CA GLU A 126 -12.44 -7.73 -8.34
C GLU A 126 -13.12 -7.89 -6.98
N GLU A 127 -14.02 -7.01 -6.64
CA GLU A 127 -14.91 -7.19 -5.50
C GLU A 127 -15.83 -8.40 -5.72
N VAL A 128 -16.04 -9.19 -4.67
CA VAL A 128 -17.05 -10.28 -4.70
C VAL A 128 -18.44 -9.68 -4.71
N ILE A 129 -18.67 -8.68 -3.86
CA ILE A 129 -19.89 -7.87 -3.80
C ILE A 129 -19.53 -6.38 -3.86
N GLY A 130 -20.31 -5.59 -4.59
CA GLY A 130 -20.11 -4.14 -4.67
C GLY A 130 -20.35 -3.46 -3.33
N GLN A 131 -19.58 -2.44 -3.02
CA GLN A 131 -19.72 -1.63 -1.80
C GLN A 131 -20.49 -0.35 -2.10
N GLY A 132 -21.64 -0.19 -1.46
CA GLY A 132 -22.55 0.94 -1.66
C GLY A 132 -23.23 0.98 -3.03
N SER A 133 -23.03 -0.03 -3.84
CA SER A 133 -23.57 -0.17 -5.19
C SER A 133 -23.60 -1.65 -5.57
N LEU A 134 -24.42 -2.02 -6.54
CA LEU A 134 -24.38 -3.35 -7.15
C LEU A 134 -23.17 -3.55 -8.08
N LEU A 135 -22.53 -2.45 -8.47
CA LEU A 135 -21.37 -2.46 -9.34
C LEU A 135 -20.09 -2.74 -8.53
N LYS A 136 -19.24 -3.58 -9.10
CA LYS A 136 -17.98 -4.02 -8.49
C LYS A 136 -16.82 -3.16 -8.92
N ARG A 137 -15.87 -2.96 -8.01
CA ARG A 137 -14.56 -2.37 -8.33
C ARG A 137 -13.61 -3.44 -8.85
N ASN A 138 -12.78 -3.02 -9.79
CA ASN A 138 -11.65 -3.78 -10.29
C ASN A 138 -10.37 -3.11 -9.83
N PHE A 139 -9.41 -3.90 -9.40
CA PHE A 139 -8.12 -3.46 -8.88
C PHE A 139 -7.00 -4.09 -9.69
N VAL A 140 -6.14 -3.26 -10.23
CA VAL A 140 -4.93 -3.70 -10.95
C VAL A 140 -3.73 -3.17 -10.19
N LEU A 141 -2.81 -4.04 -9.84
CA LEU A 141 -1.58 -3.70 -9.15
C LEU A 141 -0.39 -4.26 -9.92
N PHE A 142 0.57 -3.40 -10.22
CA PHE A 142 1.89 -3.76 -10.67
C PHE A 142 2.92 -3.24 -9.69
N SER A 143 3.85 -4.08 -9.26
CA SER A 143 4.98 -3.64 -8.46
C SER A 143 6.26 -4.32 -8.93
N GLY A 144 7.33 -3.56 -9.00
CA GLY A 144 8.63 -4.04 -9.38
C GLY A 144 9.70 -3.46 -8.46
N ASN A 145 10.71 -4.26 -8.16
CA ASN A 145 11.89 -3.82 -7.44
C ASN A 145 13.12 -4.41 -8.13
N THR A 146 14.10 -3.56 -8.39
CA THR A 146 15.38 -3.94 -8.97
C THR A 146 16.49 -3.40 -8.09
N LYS A 147 17.42 -4.27 -7.70
CA LYS A 147 18.61 -3.87 -6.94
C LYS A 147 19.86 -4.29 -7.69
N PHE A 148 20.77 -3.34 -7.85
CA PHE A 148 22.08 -3.50 -8.45
C PHE A 148 23.14 -3.44 -7.36
N ASN A 149 23.92 -4.49 -7.20
CA ASN A 149 25.06 -4.57 -6.31
C ASN A 149 26.35 -4.32 -7.11
N PHE A 150 26.69 -3.07 -7.33
CA PHE A 150 27.81 -2.68 -8.21
C PHE A 150 29.17 -3.18 -7.72
N HIS A 151 29.36 -3.34 -6.41
CA HIS A 151 30.60 -3.88 -5.85
C HIS A 151 30.90 -5.29 -6.35
N GLU A 152 29.91 -6.09 -6.67
CA GLU A 152 30.09 -7.46 -7.21
C GLU A 152 30.64 -7.46 -8.64
N ILE A 153 30.32 -6.44 -9.47
CA ILE A 153 30.86 -6.32 -10.83
C ILE A 153 32.22 -5.63 -10.83
N LEU A 154 32.32 -4.55 -10.07
CA LEU A 154 33.52 -3.71 -10.08
C LEU A 154 34.66 -4.30 -9.24
N GLY A 155 34.40 -5.42 -8.54
CA GLY A 155 35.37 -6.04 -7.64
C GLY A 155 35.78 -5.13 -6.48
N LEU A 156 34.86 -4.26 -6.02
CA LEU A 156 35.15 -3.33 -4.95
C LEU A 156 35.09 -4.03 -3.59
N ASN A 157 36.01 -3.72 -2.73
CA ASN A 157 36.01 -4.19 -1.34
C ASN A 157 34.90 -3.53 -0.50
N LYS A 158 34.38 -2.38 -0.96
CA LYS A 158 33.34 -1.58 -0.32
C LYS A 158 31.99 -1.84 -0.97
N LYS A 159 30.95 -1.95 -0.16
CA LYS A 159 29.61 -2.20 -0.65
C LYS A 159 29.02 -0.99 -1.35
N LEU A 160 28.55 -1.19 -2.55
CA LEU A 160 27.84 -0.19 -3.34
C LEU A 160 26.62 -0.84 -3.96
N SER A 161 25.45 -0.41 -3.57
CA SER A 161 24.21 -0.87 -4.16
C SER A 161 23.24 0.27 -4.45
N VAL A 162 22.47 0.12 -5.52
CA VAL A 162 21.40 1.03 -5.90
C VAL A 162 20.15 0.19 -6.11
N SER A 163 19.03 0.65 -5.57
CA SER A 163 17.74 0.01 -5.82
C SER A 163 16.71 1.00 -6.37
N VAL A 164 15.88 0.47 -7.24
CA VAL A 164 14.76 1.17 -7.86
C VAL A 164 13.52 0.31 -7.62
N SER A 165 12.47 0.89 -7.05
CA SER A 165 11.19 0.20 -6.96
C SER A 165 10.06 1.09 -7.48
N MET A 166 9.10 0.46 -8.12
CA MET A 166 7.91 1.11 -8.67
C MET A 166 6.66 0.34 -8.26
N VAL A 167 5.62 1.08 -7.91
CA VAL A 167 4.28 0.54 -7.71
C VAL A 167 3.31 1.37 -8.54
N ASP A 168 2.45 0.71 -9.29
CA ASP A 168 1.34 1.33 -10.04
C ASP A 168 0.06 0.59 -9.68
N GLU A 169 -0.87 1.30 -9.10
CA GLU A 169 -2.15 0.75 -8.67
C GLU A 169 -3.29 1.53 -9.30
N THR A 170 -4.23 0.82 -9.91
CA THR A 170 -5.41 1.40 -10.53
C THR A 170 -6.68 0.73 -10.00
N THR A 171 -7.61 1.53 -9.52
CA THR A 171 -8.95 1.10 -9.13
C THR A 171 -9.97 1.68 -10.09
N LYS A 172 -10.86 0.84 -10.61
CA LYS A 172 -11.92 1.26 -11.53
C LYS A 172 -13.26 0.63 -11.17
N ARG A 173 -14.29 1.43 -11.25
CA ARG A 173 -15.69 1.00 -11.30
C ARG A 173 -16.40 1.82 -12.36
N SER A 174 -16.81 1.18 -13.44
CA SER A 174 -17.50 1.86 -14.54
C SER A 174 -18.99 1.92 -14.24
N SER A 175 -19.56 3.12 -14.26
CA SER A 175 -20.99 3.36 -14.10
C SER A 175 -21.41 4.45 -15.07
N SER A 176 -22.62 4.36 -15.57
CA SER A 176 -23.29 5.45 -16.33
C SER A 176 -23.73 6.60 -15.42
N ASN A 177 -23.73 6.40 -14.11
CA ASN A 177 -24.21 7.32 -13.08
C ASN A 177 -23.05 7.85 -12.22
N ALA A 178 -23.41 8.61 -11.18
CA ALA A 178 -22.48 9.30 -10.28
C ALA A 178 -21.46 8.41 -9.54
N GLU A 179 -21.59 7.08 -9.60
CA GLU A 179 -20.77 6.12 -8.85
C GLU A 179 -19.50 5.66 -9.59
N ASN A 180 -19.07 6.38 -10.62
CA ASN A 180 -17.87 6.04 -11.36
C ASN A 180 -16.62 6.25 -10.50
N VAL A 181 -15.78 5.21 -10.41
CA VAL A 181 -14.50 5.25 -9.71
C VAL A 181 -13.37 5.11 -10.71
N ASN A 182 -12.40 5.97 -10.63
CA ASN A 182 -11.16 5.89 -11.39
C ASN A 182 -10.03 6.52 -10.59
N LEU A 183 -9.35 5.70 -9.78
CA LEU A 183 -8.24 6.12 -8.95
C LEU A 183 -6.96 5.45 -9.46
N ASN A 184 -5.94 6.24 -9.72
CA ASN A 184 -4.60 5.76 -10.07
C ASN A 184 -3.58 6.32 -9.08
N SER A 185 -2.76 5.44 -8.53
CA SER A 185 -1.68 5.76 -7.59
C SER A 185 -0.38 5.17 -8.08
N LYS A 186 0.66 6.01 -8.20
CA LYS A 186 2.00 5.64 -8.64
C LYS A 186 3.02 6.00 -7.60
N GLN A 187 3.92 5.08 -7.31
CA GLN A 187 5.04 5.30 -6.42
C GLN A 187 6.34 4.90 -7.11
N LEU A 188 7.34 5.75 -7.00
CA LEU A 188 8.71 5.48 -7.42
C LEU A 188 9.61 5.67 -6.20
N ASN A 189 10.47 4.69 -5.93
CA ASN A 189 11.50 4.80 -4.91
C ASN A 189 12.86 4.54 -5.56
N LEU A 190 13.80 5.41 -5.27
CA LEU A 190 15.21 5.27 -5.62
C LEU A 190 16.01 5.26 -4.33
N SER A 191 16.94 4.34 -4.18
CA SER A 191 17.82 4.34 -3.01
C SER A 191 19.22 3.88 -3.37
N SER A 192 20.19 4.42 -2.67
CA SER A 192 21.60 4.01 -2.74
C SER A 192 22.13 3.72 -1.35
N PHE A 193 23.01 2.74 -1.27
CA PHE A 193 23.68 2.32 -0.07
C PHE A 193 25.18 2.20 -0.39
N ILE A 194 25.99 3.04 0.24
CA ILE A 194 27.39 3.23 -0.09
C ILE A 194 28.23 3.06 1.17
N GLU A 195 29.12 2.09 1.20
CA GLU A 195 30.12 1.92 2.23
C GLU A 195 31.33 2.82 1.92
N THR A 196 31.50 3.87 2.70
CA THR A 196 32.58 4.84 2.49
C THR A 196 33.85 4.47 3.25
N LEU A 197 33.70 4.10 4.51
CA LEU A 197 34.77 3.57 5.35
C LEU A 197 34.32 2.20 5.86
N ASP A 198 35.24 1.45 6.47
CA ASP A 198 34.90 0.16 7.07
C ASP A 198 33.76 0.33 8.07
N ASP A 199 32.67 -0.41 7.84
CA ASP A 199 31.46 -0.38 8.67
C ASP A 199 30.73 0.97 8.73
N LEU A 200 31.12 1.98 7.93
CA LEU A 200 30.42 3.26 7.79
C LEU A 200 29.69 3.34 6.45
N PHE A 201 28.37 3.49 6.49
CA PHE A 201 27.50 3.48 5.33
C PHE A 201 26.74 4.80 5.21
N ILE A 202 26.72 5.34 4.00
CA ILE A 202 25.85 6.45 3.60
C ILE A 202 24.64 5.85 2.88
N GLN A 203 23.45 6.33 3.25
CA GLN A 203 22.19 5.96 2.64
C GLN A 203 21.55 7.21 2.03
N LEU A 204 21.21 7.15 0.76
CA LEU A 204 20.47 8.21 0.09
C LEU A 204 19.22 7.62 -0.52
N GLY A 205 18.13 8.34 -0.42
CA GLY A 205 16.85 7.89 -0.94
C GLY A 205 16.03 9.04 -1.50
N TYR A 206 15.26 8.72 -2.51
CA TYR A 206 14.21 9.56 -3.06
C TYR A 206 12.95 8.72 -3.25
N LYS A 207 11.83 9.22 -2.77
CA LYS A 207 10.52 8.62 -3.01
C LYS A 207 9.60 9.67 -3.59
N SER A 208 8.97 9.34 -4.71
CA SER A 208 7.88 10.11 -5.29
C SER A 208 6.60 9.28 -5.27
N PHE A 209 5.52 9.90 -4.87
CA PHE A 209 4.19 9.32 -4.88
C PHE A 209 3.23 10.29 -5.54
N ASN A 210 2.44 9.78 -6.47
CA ASN A 210 1.42 10.55 -7.16
C ASN A 210 0.11 9.78 -7.11
N SER A 211 -0.95 10.43 -6.67
CA SER A 211 -2.30 9.87 -6.73
C SER A 211 -3.25 10.84 -7.38
N LYS A 212 -4.03 10.34 -8.35
CA LYS A 212 -5.01 11.13 -9.10
C LYS A 212 -6.26 10.32 -9.38
N GLY A 213 -7.41 10.98 -9.24
CA GLY A 213 -8.69 10.39 -9.57
C GLY A 213 -9.71 10.56 -8.46
N ASN A 214 -10.62 9.62 -8.38
CA ASN A 214 -11.68 9.63 -7.36
C ASN A 214 -11.94 8.23 -6.82
N GLU A 215 -12.40 8.20 -5.57
CA GLU A 215 -12.94 7.02 -4.92
C GLU A 215 -14.24 7.39 -4.22
N TYR A 216 -15.13 6.42 -4.03
CA TYR A 216 -16.36 6.57 -3.25
C TYR A 216 -16.16 5.96 -1.88
N LEU A 217 -16.19 6.79 -0.86
CA LEU A 217 -16.05 6.35 0.52
C LEU A 217 -17.36 6.55 1.29
N THR A 218 -17.52 5.73 2.30
CA THR A 218 -18.67 5.81 3.22
C THR A 218 -18.62 7.11 3.99
N THR A 219 -19.67 7.90 3.92
CA THR A 219 -19.85 9.09 4.76
C THR A 219 -20.63 8.71 6.02
N ARG A 220 -20.18 9.24 7.16
CA ARG A 220 -20.76 8.95 8.46
C ARG A 220 -21.13 10.23 9.20
N SER A 221 -22.18 10.16 10.03
CA SER A 221 -22.49 11.18 10.98
C SER A 221 -21.46 11.24 12.11
N ALA A 222 -21.51 12.28 12.95
CA ALA A 222 -20.73 12.39 14.17
C ALA A 222 -20.93 11.21 15.15
N TYR A 223 -22.04 10.49 15.01
CA TYR A 223 -22.39 9.30 15.81
C TYR A 223 -21.99 7.98 15.14
N GLY A 224 -21.21 8.03 14.04
CA GLY A 224 -20.77 6.85 13.32
C GLY A 224 -21.84 6.17 12.44
N VAL A 225 -23.02 6.75 12.36
CA VAL A 225 -24.11 6.23 11.49
C VAL A 225 -23.78 6.54 10.04
N ILE A 226 -23.89 5.53 9.17
CA ILE A 226 -23.69 5.71 7.74
C ILE A 226 -24.77 6.63 7.19
N GLN A 227 -24.35 7.69 6.53
CA GLN A 227 -25.25 8.64 5.86
C GLN A 227 -25.32 8.40 4.35
N GLY A 228 -24.34 7.73 3.79
CA GLY A 228 -24.27 7.45 2.37
C GLY A 228 -22.85 7.25 1.87
N PHE A 229 -22.68 7.39 0.56
CA PHE A 229 -21.38 7.36 -0.11
C PHE A 229 -21.15 8.69 -0.79
N ALA A 230 -19.94 9.23 -0.66
CA ALA A 230 -19.55 10.45 -1.32
C ALA A 230 -18.28 10.26 -2.14
N PRO A 231 -18.16 10.91 -3.32
CA PRO A 231 -16.94 10.92 -4.07
C PRO A 231 -15.88 11.75 -3.33
N ILE A 232 -14.70 11.19 -3.19
CA ILE A 232 -13.51 11.92 -2.74
C ILE A 232 -12.56 12.00 -3.91
N ILE A 233 -12.17 13.23 -4.24
CA ILE A 233 -11.25 13.51 -5.34
C ILE A 233 -9.84 13.59 -4.76
N TYR A 234 -8.92 12.90 -5.41
CA TYR A 234 -7.51 12.89 -5.06
C TYR A 234 -6.68 13.51 -6.19
N ASN A 235 -5.81 14.41 -5.84
CA ASN A 235 -4.82 15.00 -6.73
C ASN A 235 -3.60 15.43 -5.91
N GLN A 236 -2.84 14.43 -5.44
CA GLN A 236 -1.77 14.56 -4.46
C GLN A 236 -0.44 14.12 -5.06
N ASN A 237 0.59 14.90 -4.79
CA ASN A 237 1.98 14.51 -5.02
C ASN A 237 2.74 14.60 -3.70
N ASP A 238 3.49 13.55 -3.39
CA ASP A 238 4.41 13.51 -2.27
C ASP A 238 5.83 13.27 -2.80
N ASP A 239 6.77 14.07 -2.34
CA ASP A 239 8.18 13.88 -2.59
C ASP A 239 8.91 13.77 -1.25
N MET A 240 9.72 12.75 -1.10
CA MET A 240 10.52 12.52 0.10
C MET A 240 11.98 12.29 -0.26
N TYR A 241 12.85 13.07 0.36
CA TYR A 241 14.29 12.91 0.29
C TYR A 241 14.80 12.34 1.61
N ILE A 242 15.69 11.38 1.53
CA ILE A 242 16.23 10.66 2.67
C ILE A 242 17.74 10.72 2.60
N ALA A 243 18.37 11.13 3.68
CA ALA A 243 19.80 11.01 3.87
C ALA A 243 20.07 10.32 5.21
N GLY A 244 20.90 9.29 5.21
CA GLY A 244 21.19 8.50 6.39
C GLY A 244 22.66 8.15 6.50
N LEU A 245 23.10 8.01 7.74
CA LEU A 245 24.41 7.52 8.12
C LEU A 245 24.24 6.32 9.05
N LYS A 246 24.83 5.20 8.68
CA LYS A 246 24.83 4.00 9.51
C LYS A 246 26.26 3.59 9.83
N TYR A 247 26.57 3.49 11.11
CA TYR A 247 27.85 2.98 11.59
C TYR A 247 27.67 1.70 12.39
N LYS A 248 28.43 0.69 12.04
CA LYS A 248 28.37 -0.63 12.68
C LYS A 248 29.57 -0.78 13.62
N PHE A 249 29.33 -0.77 14.91
CA PHE A 249 30.36 -0.94 15.93
C PHE A 249 30.79 -2.41 16.13
N ARG A 250 29.80 -3.32 16.02
CA ARG A 250 29.93 -4.78 16.16
C ARG A 250 28.91 -5.48 15.27
N PRO A 251 29.02 -6.78 15.03
CA PRO A 251 28.07 -7.51 14.18
C PRO A 251 26.58 -7.24 14.49
N ASN A 252 26.25 -7.03 15.75
CA ASN A 252 24.86 -6.84 16.22
C ASN A 252 24.59 -5.46 16.83
N VAL A 253 25.58 -4.52 16.77
CA VAL A 253 25.45 -3.17 17.34
C VAL A 253 25.75 -2.13 16.28
N TYR A 254 24.78 -1.30 15.99
CA TYR A 254 24.92 -0.22 15.01
C TYR A 254 24.21 1.06 15.49
N LEU A 255 24.71 2.19 15.04
CA LEU A 255 24.08 3.49 15.12
C LEU A 255 23.51 3.83 13.75
N ASN A 256 22.28 4.27 13.69
CA ASN A 256 21.65 4.75 12.46
C ASN A 256 21.07 6.15 12.71
N LEU A 257 21.55 7.12 11.96
CA LEU A 257 21.04 8.48 11.93
C LEU A 257 20.38 8.70 10.59
N GLN A 258 19.14 9.16 10.57
CA GLN A 258 18.40 9.38 9.33
C GLN A 258 17.68 10.71 9.39
N TYR A 259 17.83 11.49 8.33
CA TYR A 259 17.07 12.71 8.09
C TYR A 259 16.13 12.51 6.91
N ASN A 260 14.86 12.86 7.10
CA ASN A 260 13.84 12.81 6.09
C ASN A 260 13.25 14.19 5.86
N LEU A 261 13.20 14.62 4.61
CA LEU A 261 12.48 15.79 4.17
C LEU A 261 11.32 15.34 3.29
N TRP A 262 10.11 15.56 3.76
CA TRP A 262 8.90 15.17 3.06
C TRP A 262 8.05 16.39 2.73
N GLY A 263 7.64 16.52 1.48
CA GLY A 263 6.73 17.52 0.99
C GLY A 263 5.51 16.88 0.36
N THR A 264 4.33 17.36 0.73
CA THR A 264 3.05 16.97 0.13
C THR A 264 2.44 18.17 -0.57
N THR A 265 2.04 18.00 -1.82
CA THR A 265 1.39 19.01 -2.63
C THR A 265 0.02 18.51 -3.07
N PHE A 266 -1.01 19.26 -2.73
CA PHE A 266 -2.38 19.05 -3.21
C PHE A 266 -2.65 20.04 -4.36
N LYS A 267 -2.91 19.55 -5.57
CA LYS A 267 -3.03 20.42 -6.75
C LYS A 267 -4.32 21.25 -6.77
N ASP A 268 -5.35 20.82 -6.04
CA ASP A 268 -6.67 21.44 -6.03
C ASP A 268 -7.00 22.16 -4.71
N SER A 269 -6.07 22.23 -3.79
CA SER A 269 -6.25 22.88 -2.49
C SER A 269 -4.95 23.53 -1.98
N THR A 270 -5.08 24.68 -1.37
CA THR A 270 -4.04 25.27 -0.51
C THR A 270 -4.38 24.92 0.93
N PRO A 271 -3.43 24.56 1.78
CA PRO A 271 -1.98 24.78 1.72
C PRO A 271 -1.15 23.55 1.36
N ASN A 272 0.07 23.79 0.86
CA ASN A 272 1.11 22.78 0.73
C ASN A 272 1.74 22.52 2.10
N PHE A 273 1.91 21.27 2.46
CA PHE A 273 2.55 20.90 3.72
C PHE A 273 3.97 20.38 3.46
N LYS A 274 4.91 20.84 4.30
CA LYS A 274 6.28 20.30 4.33
C LYS A 274 6.58 19.80 5.72
N TYR A 275 7.04 18.57 5.81
CA TYR A 275 7.46 17.95 7.06
C TYR A 275 8.96 17.70 7.04
N GLN A 276 9.60 17.99 8.16
CA GLN A 276 10.99 17.61 8.41
C GLN A 276 11.04 16.69 9.62
N ARG A 277 11.67 15.55 9.48
CA ARG A 277 11.80 14.59 10.56
C ARG A 277 13.22 14.07 10.65
N LEU A 278 13.78 14.18 11.83
CA LEU A 278 15.03 13.52 12.19
C LEU A 278 14.71 12.24 12.96
N LEU A 279 15.28 11.12 12.53
CA LEU A 279 15.16 9.83 13.19
C LEU A 279 16.57 9.42 13.68
N PHE A 280 16.65 8.98 14.93
CA PHE A 280 17.85 8.50 15.57
C PHE A 280 17.79 6.98 15.77
#